data_5e0d3e6c56eea0540bd5c976009f35eb
#
_entry.id   5e0d3e6c56eea0540bd5c976009f35eb
#
_cell.length_a   1.000
_cell.length_b   1.000
_cell.length_c   1.000
_cell.angle_alpha   90.00
_cell.angle_beta   90.00
_cell.angle_gamma   90.00
#
_symmetry.space_group_name_H-M   'P 1'
#
loop_
_entity.id
_entity.type
_entity.pdbx_description
1 polymer ?
#
loop_
_entity_poly.entity_id
_entity_poly.type
_entity_poly.pdbx_seq_one_letter_code
_entity_poly.pdbx_strand_id
1 'polypeptide(L)'
;MNPRIIVGVSGASGMLYARRLLDHLAGKAEVHIILTQVAREIAEHEKVVFEDPDLIIHSPDNLASPVASGSFIHHGMVIAPCSMKTLSAVAHGFTPNLLTRAADVTLKERRPCILLLRENPLSRIHI
;
A
#
# COMPACT_ATOMS: atom_id res chain seq x y z
N MET A 1 -21.85 -2.15 8.74
CA MET A 1 -20.55 -1.53 9.01
C MET A 1 -19.54 -1.96 7.96
N ASN A 2 -18.86 -1.02 7.33
CA ASN A 2 -17.91 -1.36 6.27
C ASN A 2 -16.61 -1.90 6.85
N PRO A 3 -15.96 -2.87 6.18
CA PRO A 3 -14.64 -3.32 6.59
C PRO A 3 -13.59 -2.21 6.42
N ARG A 4 -12.55 -2.27 7.23
CA ARG A 4 -11.37 -1.40 7.08
C ARG A 4 -10.33 -2.11 6.26
N ILE A 5 -9.81 -1.43 5.26
CA ILE A 5 -8.77 -1.95 4.38
C ILE A 5 -7.65 -0.92 4.31
N ILE A 6 -6.40 -1.38 4.44
CA ILE A 6 -5.23 -0.54 4.21
C ILE A 6 -4.76 -0.79 2.79
N VAL A 7 -4.59 0.28 2.02
CA VAL A 7 -4.03 0.21 0.66
C VAL A 7 -2.70 0.93 0.65
N GLY A 8 -1.63 0.20 0.40
CA GLY A 8 -0.30 0.75 0.23
C GLY A 8 0.01 0.87 -1.26
N VAL A 9 0.53 2.02 -1.66
CA VAL A 9 0.91 2.29 -3.04
C VAL A 9 2.40 2.58 -3.05
N SER A 10 3.18 1.64 -3.59
CA SER A 10 4.63 1.79 -3.63
C SER A 10 5.10 2.25 -5.00
N GLY A 11 6.40 2.55 -5.12
CA GLY A 11 6.96 3.17 -6.30
C GLY A 11 7.21 2.20 -7.44
N ALA A 12 6.16 1.77 -8.12
CA ALA A 12 6.25 0.94 -9.31
C ALA A 12 5.27 1.44 -10.37
N SER A 13 5.49 1.08 -11.62
CA SER A 13 4.52 1.39 -12.67
C SER A 13 3.22 0.64 -12.44
N GLY A 14 2.13 1.13 -13.03
CA GLY A 14 0.82 0.48 -12.88
C GLY A 14 -0.05 1.12 -11.82
N MET A 15 0.05 2.44 -11.64
CA MET A 15 -0.81 3.17 -10.70
C MET A 15 -2.29 2.98 -11.02
N LEU A 16 -2.62 2.63 -12.25
CA LEU A 16 -4.00 2.35 -12.65
C LEU A 16 -4.58 1.16 -11.87
N TYR A 17 -3.75 0.19 -11.48
CA TYR A 17 -4.22 -0.93 -10.66
C TYR A 17 -4.69 -0.45 -9.29
N ALA A 18 -3.94 0.46 -8.68
CA ALA A 18 -4.35 1.06 -7.42
C ALA A 18 -5.64 1.87 -7.60
N ARG A 19 -5.73 2.66 -8.67
CA ARG A 19 -6.94 3.45 -8.96
C ARG A 19 -8.16 2.56 -9.12
N ARG A 20 -8.03 1.48 -9.85
CA ARG A 20 -9.12 0.53 -10.04
C ARG A 20 -9.53 -0.17 -8.75
N LEU A 21 -8.55 -0.54 -7.93
CA LEU A 21 -8.83 -1.13 -6.63
C LEU A 21 -9.66 -0.17 -5.77
N LEU A 22 -9.25 1.09 -5.71
CA LEU A 22 -9.97 2.08 -4.92
C LEU A 22 -11.39 2.30 -5.46
N ASP A 23 -11.57 2.29 -6.77
CA ASP A 23 -12.89 2.43 -7.38
C ASP A 23 -13.81 1.27 -6.98
N HIS A 24 -13.27 0.06 -6.92
CA HIS A 24 -14.03 -1.11 -6.50
C HIS A 24 -14.37 -1.10 -5.00
N LEU A 25 -13.51 -0.50 -4.18
CA LEU A 25 -13.72 -0.43 -2.73
C LEU A 25 -14.62 0.74 -2.33
N ALA A 26 -14.82 1.70 -3.22
CA ALA A 26 -15.62 2.89 -2.92
C ALA A 26 -17.03 2.51 -2.46
N GLY A 27 -17.44 3.03 -1.32
CA GLY A 27 -18.76 2.72 -0.72
C GLY A 27 -18.85 1.36 -0.06
N LYS A 28 -17.81 0.52 -0.16
CA LYS A 28 -17.84 -0.85 0.38
C LYS A 28 -16.84 -1.05 1.52
N ALA A 29 -15.88 -0.16 1.67
CA ALA A 29 -14.85 -0.28 2.69
C ALA A 29 -14.41 1.10 3.17
N GLU A 30 -13.98 1.16 4.43
CA GLU A 30 -13.24 2.31 4.94
C GLU A 30 -11.78 2.11 4.52
N VAL A 31 -11.28 2.96 3.63
CA VAL A 31 -9.96 2.78 3.03
C VAL A 31 -8.94 3.75 3.63
N HIS A 32 -7.88 3.19 4.18
CA HIS A 32 -6.72 3.92 4.67
C HIS A 32 -5.61 3.75 3.64
N ILE A 33 -5.19 4.85 3.01
CA ILE A 33 -4.21 4.80 1.93
C ILE A 33 -2.87 5.37 2.39
N ILE A 34 -1.79 4.70 2.00
CA ILE A 34 -0.42 5.15 2.22
C ILE A 34 0.28 5.17 0.87
N LEU A 35 0.64 6.38 0.40
CA LEU A 35 1.45 6.52 -0.82
C LEU A 35 2.88 6.85 -0.43
N THR A 36 3.84 6.08 -0.93
CA THR A 36 5.25 6.44 -0.75
C THR A 36 5.56 7.69 -1.58
N GLN A 37 6.67 8.36 -1.28
CA GLN A 37 7.08 9.54 -2.05
C GLN A 37 7.30 9.19 -3.52
N VAL A 38 7.95 8.06 -3.79
CA VAL A 38 8.18 7.61 -5.17
C VAL A 38 6.86 7.28 -5.85
N ALA A 39 5.89 6.70 -5.12
CA ALA A 39 4.57 6.42 -5.67
C ALA A 39 3.86 7.71 -6.11
N ARG A 40 3.97 8.77 -5.31
CA ARG A 40 3.38 10.07 -5.68
C ARG A 40 3.96 10.61 -6.97
N GLU A 41 5.28 10.51 -7.13
CA GLU A 41 5.97 10.95 -8.33
C GLU A 41 5.53 10.16 -9.56
N ILE A 42 5.44 8.84 -9.44
CA ILE A 42 5.01 7.98 -10.53
C ILE A 42 3.54 8.22 -10.88
N ALA A 43 2.68 8.38 -9.88
CA ALA A 43 1.27 8.67 -10.10
C ALA A 43 1.09 9.97 -10.88
N GLU A 44 1.85 11.00 -10.54
CA GLU A 44 1.84 12.26 -11.27
C GLU A 44 2.27 12.07 -12.71
N HIS A 45 3.33 11.30 -12.94
CA HIS A 45 3.83 10.99 -14.27
C HIS A 45 2.80 10.18 -15.09
N GLU A 46 2.13 9.23 -14.47
CA GLU A 46 1.10 8.40 -15.11
C GLU A 46 -0.26 9.09 -15.15
N LYS A 47 -0.38 10.29 -14.59
CA LYS A 47 -1.60 11.08 -14.54
C LYS A 47 -2.75 10.37 -13.82
N VAL A 48 -2.42 9.66 -12.76
CA VAL A 48 -3.39 9.00 -11.88
C VAL A 48 -3.51 9.81 -10.59
N VAL A 49 -4.75 10.06 -10.18
CA VAL A 49 -5.06 10.94 -9.05
C VAL A 49 -5.75 10.13 -7.94
N PHE A 50 -5.35 10.38 -6.70
CA PHE A 50 -5.94 9.77 -5.51
C PHE A 50 -6.50 10.86 -4.60
N GLU A 51 -7.61 11.48 -5.04
CA GLU A 51 -8.23 12.63 -4.34
C GLU A 51 -9.65 12.35 -3.87
N ASP A 52 -10.05 11.09 -3.79
CA ASP A 52 -11.39 10.71 -3.37
C ASP A 52 -11.64 11.21 -1.94
N PRO A 53 -12.77 11.90 -1.67
CA PRO A 53 -13.00 12.50 -0.35
C PRO A 53 -13.14 11.47 0.77
N ASP A 54 -13.47 10.23 0.45
CA ASP A 54 -13.64 9.17 1.44
C ASP A 54 -12.34 8.45 1.80
N LEU A 55 -11.24 8.74 1.12
CA LEU A 55 -9.95 8.14 1.44
C LEU A 55 -9.35 8.77 2.70
N ILE A 56 -8.90 7.92 3.62
CA ILE A 56 -8.18 8.38 4.80
C ILE A 56 -6.69 8.25 4.48
N ILE A 57 -6.04 9.39 4.27
CA ILE A 57 -4.66 9.44 3.78
C ILE A 57 -3.69 9.54 4.94
N HIS A 58 -2.68 8.68 4.94
CA HIS A 58 -1.61 8.70 5.92
C HIS A 58 -0.29 9.03 5.25
N SER A 59 0.48 9.93 5.86
CA SER A 59 1.82 10.25 5.36
C SER A 59 2.76 9.05 5.51
N PRO A 60 3.56 8.74 4.48
CA PRO A 60 4.50 7.61 4.56
C PRO A 60 5.59 7.81 5.62
N ASP A 61 5.79 9.05 6.08
CA ASP A 61 6.80 9.36 7.09
C ASP A 61 6.24 9.36 8.52
N ASN A 62 4.93 9.24 8.67
CA ASN A 62 4.29 9.30 10.00
C ASN A 62 4.19 7.93 10.64
N LEU A 63 5.26 7.51 11.32
CA LEU A 63 5.29 6.21 12.01
C LEU A 63 4.43 6.20 13.28
N ALA A 64 3.88 7.34 13.67
CA ALA A 64 2.93 7.43 14.79
C ALA A 64 1.48 7.27 14.32
N SER A 65 1.24 7.07 13.03
CA SER A 65 -0.11 6.82 12.50
C SER A 65 -0.72 5.57 13.15
N PRO A 66 -2.06 5.55 13.38
CA PRO A 66 -2.73 4.37 13.91
C PRO A 66 -2.45 3.09 13.14
N VAL A 67 -2.27 3.17 11.81
CA VAL A 67 -2.04 1.98 10.98
C VAL A 67 -0.68 1.30 11.26
N ALA A 68 0.20 1.97 12.00
CA ALA A 68 1.47 1.39 12.44
C ALA A 68 1.34 0.55 13.71
N SER A 69 0.15 0.44 14.28
CA SER A 69 -0.09 -0.25 15.53
C SER A 69 -0.90 -1.53 15.33
N GLY A 70 -0.52 -2.59 16.02
CA GLY A 70 -1.29 -3.84 16.03
C GLY A 70 -2.67 -3.69 16.65
N SER A 71 -2.88 -2.68 17.48
CA SER A 71 -4.18 -2.40 18.09
C SER A 71 -5.17 -1.74 17.12
N PHE A 72 -4.70 -1.27 15.98
CA PHE A 72 -5.57 -0.75 14.92
C PHE A 72 -6.20 -1.93 14.19
N ILE A 73 -7.47 -2.19 14.46
CA ILE A 73 -8.16 -3.36 13.90
C ILE A 73 -8.61 -3.06 12.48
N HIS A 74 -8.14 -3.87 11.53
CA HIS A 74 -8.56 -3.80 10.14
C HIS A 74 -8.66 -5.21 9.53
N HIS A 75 -9.26 -5.32 8.36
CA HIS A 75 -9.58 -6.61 7.77
C HIS A 75 -8.50 -7.13 6.82
N GLY A 76 -7.56 -6.29 6.45
CA GLY A 76 -6.46 -6.70 5.59
C GLY A 76 -5.79 -5.51 4.92
N MET A 77 -4.67 -5.81 4.25
CA MET A 77 -3.87 -4.81 3.55
C MET A 77 -3.57 -5.30 2.14
N VAL A 78 -3.63 -4.38 1.19
CA VAL A 78 -3.24 -4.62 -0.21
C VAL A 78 -2.16 -3.62 -0.57
N ILE A 79 -1.05 -4.08 -1.13
CA ILE A 79 -0.03 -3.21 -1.69
C ILE A 79 -0.11 -3.32 -3.20
N ALA A 80 -0.59 -2.27 -3.86
CA ALA A 80 -0.85 -2.25 -5.30
C ALA A 80 -0.51 -0.87 -5.88
N PRO A 81 0.44 -0.74 -6.79
CA PRO A 81 1.41 -1.76 -7.16
C PRO A 81 2.45 -1.97 -6.06
N CYS A 82 3.06 -3.14 -6.01
CA CYS A 82 4.13 -3.44 -5.06
C CYS A 82 5.46 -3.58 -5.82
N SER A 83 6.41 -2.69 -5.53
CA SER A 83 7.74 -2.78 -6.13
C SER A 83 8.53 -3.93 -5.50
N MET A 84 9.57 -4.38 -6.21
CA MET A 84 10.45 -5.43 -5.69
C MET A 84 11.20 -4.96 -4.44
N LYS A 85 11.53 -3.67 -4.38
CA LYS A 85 12.13 -3.08 -3.18
C LYS A 85 11.19 -3.22 -1.98
N THR A 86 9.92 -2.92 -2.17
CA THR A 86 8.91 -3.05 -1.10
C THR A 86 8.70 -4.50 -0.72
N LEU A 87 8.63 -5.41 -1.69
CA LEU A 87 8.54 -6.84 -1.41
C LEU A 87 9.71 -7.31 -0.55
N SER A 88 10.93 -6.91 -0.91
CA SER A 88 12.13 -7.27 -0.16
C SER A 88 12.06 -6.76 1.27
N ALA A 89 11.65 -5.51 1.46
CA ALA A 89 11.51 -4.93 2.79
C ALA A 89 10.48 -5.69 3.63
N VAL A 90 9.32 -5.99 3.06
CA VAL A 90 8.26 -6.74 3.74
C VAL A 90 8.75 -8.14 4.11
N ALA A 91 9.39 -8.83 3.18
CA ALA A 91 9.87 -10.20 3.40
C ALA A 91 10.94 -10.29 4.49
N HIS A 92 11.74 -9.25 4.65
CA HIS A 92 12.83 -9.23 5.63
C HIS A 92 12.52 -8.48 6.91
N GLY A 93 11.29 -7.95 7.05
CA GLY A 93 10.91 -7.18 8.23
C GLY A 93 11.61 -5.83 8.33
N PHE A 94 12.12 -5.30 7.21
CA PHE A 94 12.73 -3.98 7.15
C PHE A 94 11.64 -2.92 6.94
N THR A 95 11.48 -2.02 7.92
CA THR A 95 10.35 -1.09 7.94
C THR A 95 10.82 0.38 7.90
N PRO A 96 11.35 0.85 6.75
CA PRO A 96 11.89 2.21 6.65
C PRO A 96 10.81 3.29 6.57
N ASN A 97 9.55 2.93 6.31
CA ASN A 97 8.45 3.89 6.19
C ASN A 97 7.16 3.30 6.73
N LEU A 98 6.10 4.10 6.74
CA LEU A 98 4.80 3.67 7.28
C LEU A 98 4.20 2.50 6.49
N LEU A 99 4.37 2.48 5.15
CA LEU A 99 3.81 1.41 4.32
C LEU A 99 4.38 0.05 4.73
N THR A 100 5.70 -0.05 4.82
CA THR A 100 6.35 -1.30 5.21
C THR A 100 6.08 -1.64 6.67
N ARG A 101 5.96 -0.62 7.53
CA ARG A 101 5.61 -0.82 8.93
C ARG A 101 4.20 -1.40 9.06
N ALA A 102 3.24 -0.85 8.33
CA ALA A 102 1.87 -1.34 8.34
C ALA A 102 1.79 -2.78 7.83
N ALA A 103 2.57 -3.13 6.81
CA ALA A 103 2.64 -4.49 6.30
C ALA A 103 3.22 -5.45 7.34
N ASP A 104 4.29 -5.06 8.03
CA ASP A 104 4.90 -5.87 9.09
C ASP A 104 3.89 -6.15 10.21
N VAL A 105 3.17 -5.11 10.65
CA VAL A 105 2.15 -5.27 11.70
C VAL A 105 1.00 -6.15 11.21
N THR A 106 0.58 -5.98 9.95
CA THR A 106 -0.48 -6.80 9.36
C THR A 106 -0.12 -8.28 9.41
N LEU A 107 1.13 -8.61 9.05
CA LEU A 107 1.63 -9.98 9.10
C LEU A 107 1.73 -10.50 10.53
N LYS A 108 2.22 -9.70 11.45
CA LYS A 108 2.31 -10.08 12.87
C LYS A 108 0.95 -10.41 13.46
N GLU A 109 -0.05 -9.64 13.10
CA GLU A 109 -1.42 -9.82 13.59
C GLU A 109 -2.18 -10.87 12.78
N ARG A 110 -1.52 -11.55 11.86
CA ARG A 110 -2.07 -12.62 11.01
C ARG A 110 -3.28 -12.18 10.21
N ARG A 111 -3.28 -10.93 9.76
CA ARG A 111 -4.30 -10.41 8.85
C ARG A 111 -3.84 -10.62 7.41
N PRO A 112 -4.78 -10.76 6.46
CA PRO A 112 -4.41 -10.91 5.06
C PRO A 112 -3.58 -9.72 4.55
N CYS A 113 -2.53 -10.03 3.80
CA CYS A 113 -1.69 -9.02 3.17
C CYS A 113 -1.43 -9.47 1.74
N ILE A 114 -2.01 -8.74 0.79
CA ILE A 114 -1.94 -9.08 -0.64
C ILE A 114 -0.99 -8.12 -1.32
N LEU A 115 -0.04 -8.67 -2.09
CA LEU A 115 0.94 -7.89 -2.82
C LEU A 115 0.72 -8.07 -4.30
N LEU A 116 0.44 -6.97 -5.02
CA LEU A 116 0.37 -6.98 -6.48
C LEU A 116 1.73 -6.58 -7.01
N LEU A 117 2.56 -7.58 -7.29
CA LEU A 117 3.94 -7.35 -7.67
C LEU A 117 4.05 -6.77 -9.08
N ARG A 118 4.86 -5.72 -9.21
CA ARG A 118 5.12 -5.07 -10.48
C ARG A 118 6.61 -4.80 -10.62
N GLU A 119 7.20 -5.44 -11.60
CA GLU A 119 8.59 -5.22 -11.99
C GLU A 119 8.69 -5.49 -13.47
N ASN A 120 9.03 -4.49 -14.25
CA ASN A 120 9.12 -4.63 -15.68
C ASN A 120 10.13 -3.63 -16.24
N PRO A 121 11.10 -4.10 -17.05
CA PRO A 121 11.33 -5.50 -17.37
C PRO A 121 12.03 -6.25 -16.24
N LEU A 122 11.76 -7.55 -16.14
CA LEU A 122 12.51 -8.40 -15.23
C LEU A 122 13.93 -8.57 -15.77
N SER A 123 14.92 -8.49 -14.91
CA SER A 123 16.29 -8.76 -15.26
C SER A 123 16.60 -10.25 -15.09
N ARG A 124 17.78 -10.69 -15.53
CA ARG A 124 18.20 -12.07 -15.32
C ARG A 124 18.33 -12.43 -13.84
N ILE A 125 18.54 -11.42 -13.01
CA ILE A 125 18.62 -11.62 -11.56
C ILE A 125 17.27 -12.04 -10.99
N HIS A 126 16.19 -11.61 -11.60
CA HIS A 126 14.84 -11.93 -11.15
C HIS A 126 14.34 -13.30 -11.63
N ILE A 127 15.02 -13.88 -12.59
CA ILE A 127 14.69 -15.19 -13.13
C ILE A 127 15.47 -16.27 -12.40
#